data_4a236f8b5cc22306a912ab66b95495ba
#
_entry.id   4a236f8b5cc22306a912ab66b95495ba
#
_cell.length_a   1.000
_cell.length_b   1.000
_cell.length_c   1.000
_cell.angle_alpha   90.00
_cell.angle_beta   90.00
_cell.angle_gamma   90.00
#
_symmetry.space_group_name_H-M   'P 1'
#
loop_
_entity.id
_entity.type
_entity.pdbx_description
1 polymer ?
#
loop_
_entity_poly.entity_id
_entity_poly.type
_entity_poly.pdbx_seq_one_letter_code
_entity_poly.pdbx_strand_id
1 'polypeptide(L)'
;GLVGSEMCIRDRPMAQDRIVKAARKRGLPVIVATQMLESMVTNSRPTRAEVADIANAIRHGATAVMLSAETASGKYPIDSLLTMLRVTRRADLEWDGLTKPTDAKLLLTRAVANAGVTLAETSSSDRILVATKHGNAARLVAAHSTKIPITAVTNNPSVARKVMLLPGVDAVVCEELERGSSTMRSAIKTIFENGRLKENDRVVAISGSPKAMSGVTSTARLYRVTEDGSVDGDE
;
A
#
# COMPACT_ATOMS: atom_id res chain seq x y z
N GLY A 1 -12.91 0.29 28.69
CA GLY A 1 -11.67 -0.44 28.55
C GLY A 1 -11.87 -1.90 28.86
N LEU A 2 -11.53 -2.77 27.93
CA LEU A 2 -11.40 -4.19 28.21
C LEU A 2 -10.10 -4.38 28.99
N VAL A 3 -10.17 -4.22 30.30
CA VAL A 3 -9.12 -4.63 31.22
C VAL A 3 -9.54 -5.99 31.77
N GLY A 4 -8.82 -7.01 31.36
CA GLY A 4 -9.02 -8.35 31.90
C GLY A 4 -8.53 -9.38 30.89
N SER A 5 -7.64 -10.23 31.32
CA SER A 5 -7.01 -11.34 30.59
C SER A 5 -7.96 -12.45 30.14
N GLU A 6 -9.26 -12.22 30.17
CA GLU A 6 -10.30 -13.23 29.93
C GLU A 6 -11.23 -12.90 28.76
N MET A 7 -10.70 -12.29 27.70
CA MET A 7 -11.43 -12.40 26.44
C MET A 7 -11.39 -13.89 26.04
N CYS A 8 -12.56 -14.54 26.12
CA CYS A 8 -12.68 -15.95 25.80
C CYS A 8 -12.02 -16.20 24.42
N ILE A 9 -11.25 -17.26 24.30
CA ILE A 9 -10.57 -17.61 23.04
C ILE A 9 -11.53 -17.62 21.85
N ARG A 10 -12.82 -17.92 22.12
CA ARG A 10 -13.93 -17.87 21.15
C ARG A 10 -14.23 -16.47 20.62
N ASP A 11 -13.97 -15.42 21.42
CA ASP A 11 -14.33 -14.05 21.07
C ASP A 11 -13.19 -13.33 20.31
N ARG A 12 -11.96 -13.88 20.33
CA ARG A 12 -10.79 -13.30 19.68
C ARG A 12 -10.96 -13.08 18.18
N PRO A 13 -11.46 -14.05 17.37
CA PRO A 13 -11.66 -13.84 15.94
C PRO A 13 -12.66 -12.71 15.65
N MET A 14 -13.74 -12.62 16.46
CA MET A 14 -14.75 -11.56 16.31
C MET A 14 -14.19 -10.18 16.69
N ALA A 15 -13.34 -10.12 17.72
CA ALA A 15 -12.67 -8.87 18.11
C ALA A 15 -11.66 -8.43 17.04
N GLN A 16 -10.86 -9.34 16.50
CA GLN A 16 -9.93 -9.07 15.41
C GLN A 16 -10.68 -8.50 14.19
N ASP A 17 -11.75 -9.14 13.76
CA ASP A 17 -12.57 -8.68 12.62
C ASP A 17 -13.11 -7.25 12.87
N ARG A 18 -13.66 -6.96 14.07
CA ARG A 18 -14.13 -5.62 14.43
C ARG A 18 -13.02 -4.57 14.40
N ILE A 19 -11.83 -4.88 14.93
CA ILE A 19 -10.68 -3.97 14.96
C ILE A 19 -10.19 -3.69 13.54
N VAL A 20 -10.01 -4.73 12.74
CA VAL A 20 -9.56 -4.61 11.35
C VAL A 20 -10.56 -3.77 10.54
N LYS A 21 -11.86 -4.05 10.62
CA LYS A 21 -12.90 -3.27 9.96
C LYS A 21 -12.95 -1.80 10.42
N ALA A 22 -12.76 -1.54 11.71
CA ALA A 22 -12.74 -0.17 12.24
C ALA A 22 -11.52 0.63 11.74
N ALA A 23 -10.36 0.00 11.65
CA ALA A 23 -9.15 0.60 11.10
C ALA A 23 -9.28 0.83 9.59
N ARG A 24 -9.82 -0.14 8.84
CA ARG A 24 -10.13 0.00 7.40
C ARG A 24 -11.01 1.22 7.13
N LYS A 25 -12.11 1.39 7.87
CA LYS A 25 -13.01 2.55 7.73
C LYS A 25 -12.29 3.88 7.90
N ARG A 26 -11.20 3.91 8.68
CA ARG A 26 -10.35 5.08 8.89
C ARG A 26 -9.16 5.16 7.93
N GLY A 27 -8.98 4.16 7.06
CA GLY A 27 -7.81 4.04 6.17
C GLY A 27 -6.49 3.89 6.95
N LEU A 28 -6.52 3.29 8.14
CA LEU A 28 -5.33 3.07 8.96
C LEU A 28 -4.70 1.72 8.61
N PRO A 29 -3.34 1.65 8.55
CA PRO A 29 -2.65 0.37 8.45
C PRO A 29 -2.97 -0.52 9.65
N VAL A 30 -3.14 -1.82 9.40
CA VAL A 30 -3.40 -2.83 10.42
C VAL A 30 -2.42 -3.98 10.25
N ILE A 31 -1.69 -4.29 11.31
CA ILE A 31 -0.79 -5.42 11.37
C ILE A 31 -1.44 -6.51 12.24
N VAL A 32 -1.69 -7.68 11.66
CA VAL A 32 -2.07 -8.87 12.44
C VAL A 32 -0.82 -9.64 12.79
N ALA A 33 -0.64 -9.89 14.08
CA ALA A 33 0.60 -10.39 14.64
C ALA A 33 0.36 -11.56 15.59
N THR A 34 1.41 -12.35 15.82
CA THR A 34 1.50 -13.51 16.73
C THR A 34 0.71 -14.73 16.29
N GLN A 35 1.31 -15.90 16.51
CA GLN A 35 0.74 -17.21 16.22
C GLN A 35 0.30 -17.40 14.75
N MET A 36 0.95 -16.71 13.82
CA MET A 36 0.62 -16.80 12.39
C MET A 36 1.07 -18.12 11.78
N LEU A 37 2.30 -18.57 12.11
CA LEU A 37 2.88 -19.85 11.70
C LEU A 37 3.63 -20.50 12.89
N GLU A 38 3.04 -20.45 14.07
CA GLU A 38 3.66 -20.89 15.33
C GLU A 38 4.22 -22.31 15.25
N SER A 39 3.53 -23.23 14.57
CA SER A 39 4.01 -24.58 14.35
C SER A 39 5.34 -24.64 13.61
N MET A 40 5.64 -23.65 12.77
CA MET A 40 6.88 -23.57 12.01
C MET A 40 8.09 -23.12 12.84
N VAL A 41 7.92 -22.77 14.10
CA VAL A 41 9.04 -22.64 15.03
C VAL A 41 9.85 -23.94 15.11
N THR A 42 9.16 -25.08 15.08
CA THR A 42 9.77 -26.42 15.21
C THR A 42 9.56 -27.32 14.00
N ASN A 43 8.55 -27.10 13.19
CA ASN A 43 8.21 -27.92 12.02
C ASN A 43 8.47 -27.18 10.70
N SER A 44 8.84 -27.91 9.67
CA SER A 44 9.10 -27.33 8.33
C SER A 44 7.85 -26.95 7.55
N ARG A 45 6.66 -27.29 8.04
CA ARG A 45 5.37 -27.02 7.40
C ARG A 45 4.36 -26.49 8.40
N PRO A 46 3.51 -25.53 8.00
CA PRO A 46 2.45 -25.02 8.85
C PRO A 46 1.29 -25.99 8.94
N THR A 47 0.42 -25.74 9.90
CA THR A 47 -0.90 -26.37 9.97
C THR A 47 -1.87 -25.71 8.96
N ARG A 48 -2.93 -26.43 8.60
CA ARG A 48 -4.00 -25.88 7.76
C ARG A 48 -4.70 -24.68 8.42
N ALA A 49 -4.85 -24.70 9.74
CA ALA A 49 -5.48 -23.61 10.49
C ALA A 49 -4.68 -22.33 10.39
N GLU A 50 -3.36 -22.38 10.56
CA GLU A 50 -2.47 -21.22 10.42
C GLU A 50 -2.52 -20.60 9.02
N VAL A 51 -2.51 -21.44 7.98
CA VAL A 51 -2.67 -20.96 6.58
C VAL A 51 -4.02 -20.27 6.39
N ALA A 52 -5.10 -20.82 6.96
CA ALA A 52 -6.43 -20.21 6.88
C ALA A 52 -6.50 -18.88 7.66
N ASP A 53 -5.85 -18.80 8.82
CA ASP A 53 -5.84 -17.58 9.63
C ASP A 53 -5.10 -16.43 8.93
N ILE A 54 -3.95 -16.70 8.29
CA ILE A 54 -3.25 -15.71 7.47
C ILE A 54 -4.13 -15.23 6.30
N ALA A 55 -4.73 -16.17 5.56
CA ALA A 55 -5.59 -15.83 4.43
C ALA A 55 -6.80 -14.99 4.87
N ASN A 56 -7.42 -15.33 5.99
CA ASN A 56 -8.54 -14.59 6.57
C ASN A 56 -8.12 -13.19 7.05
N ALA A 57 -6.94 -13.05 7.67
CA ALA A 57 -6.43 -11.74 8.08
C ALA A 57 -6.34 -10.79 6.87
N ILE A 58 -5.79 -11.25 5.75
CA ILE A 58 -5.68 -10.46 4.51
C ILE A 58 -7.08 -10.16 3.93
N ARG A 59 -7.96 -11.15 3.80
CA ARG A 59 -9.33 -10.95 3.30
C ARG A 59 -10.15 -9.98 4.15
N HIS A 60 -9.94 -9.95 5.46
CA HIS A 60 -10.58 -8.99 6.36
C HIS A 60 -9.97 -7.57 6.24
N GLY A 61 -8.82 -7.43 5.56
CA GLY A 61 -8.18 -6.17 5.25
C GLY A 61 -7.04 -5.78 6.17
N ALA A 62 -6.35 -6.75 6.76
CA ALA A 62 -5.04 -6.50 7.34
C ALA A 62 -4.08 -6.02 6.24
N THR A 63 -3.34 -4.97 6.52
CA THR A 63 -2.37 -4.41 5.56
C THR A 63 -1.02 -5.08 5.65
N ALA A 64 -0.76 -5.76 6.76
CA ALA A 64 0.43 -6.58 6.97
C ALA A 64 0.12 -7.71 7.96
N VAL A 65 0.90 -8.78 7.88
CA VAL A 65 0.99 -9.85 8.87
C VAL A 65 2.43 -9.96 9.36
N MET A 66 2.62 -10.37 10.61
CA MET A 66 3.92 -10.37 11.25
C MET A 66 4.28 -11.76 11.75
N LEU A 67 5.48 -12.21 11.44
CA LEU A 67 6.15 -13.35 12.07
C LEU A 67 6.87 -12.89 13.35
N SER A 68 6.95 -13.74 14.33
CA SER A 68 7.58 -13.49 15.63
C SER A 68 8.68 -14.53 15.90
N ALA A 69 8.40 -15.52 16.75
CA ALA A 69 9.34 -16.59 17.08
C ALA A 69 9.75 -17.42 15.85
N GLU A 70 8.89 -17.55 14.87
CA GLU A 70 9.10 -18.28 13.62
C GLU A 70 10.36 -17.83 12.90
N THR A 71 10.66 -16.51 12.93
CA THR A 71 11.86 -15.92 12.32
C THR A 71 12.93 -15.49 13.33
N ALA A 72 12.54 -15.24 14.59
CA ALA A 72 13.49 -14.77 15.62
C ALA A 72 14.28 -15.92 16.27
N SER A 73 13.66 -17.09 16.49
CA SER A 73 14.27 -18.21 17.19
C SER A 73 13.89 -19.59 16.62
N GLY A 74 13.04 -19.62 15.61
CA GLY A 74 12.55 -20.87 15.00
C GLY A 74 13.63 -21.60 14.20
N LYS A 75 13.41 -22.89 13.97
CA LYS A 75 14.31 -23.75 13.18
C LYS A 75 14.20 -23.49 11.66
N TYR A 76 13.09 -22.92 11.20
CA TYR A 76 12.78 -22.76 9.76
C TYR A 76 12.43 -21.29 9.40
N PRO A 77 13.31 -20.30 9.68
CA PRO A 77 12.97 -18.89 9.53
C PRO A 77 12.68 -18.50 8.07
N ILE A 78 13.47 -18.99 7.13
CA ILE A 78 13.29 -18.70 5.70
C ILE A 78 12.04 -19.37 5.15
N ASP A 79 11.79 -20.64 5.50
CA ASP A 79 10.58 -21.37 5.06
C ASP A 79 9.32 -20.73 5.60
N SER A 80 9.35 -20.22 6.84
CA SER A 80 8.25 -19.47 7.45
C SER A 80 7.94 -18.19 6.66
N LEU A 81 8.96 -17.42 6.32
CA LEU A 81 8.81 -16.22 5.51
C LEU A 81 8.26 -16.55 4.11
N LEU A 82 8.82 -17.55 3.44
CA LEU A 82 8.38 -17.96 2.10
C LEU A 82 6.95 -18.51 2.11
N THR A 83 6.58 -19.22 3.17
CA THR A 83 5.20 -19.72 3.36
C THR A 83 4.24 -18.56 3.57
N MET A 84 4.54 -17.63 4.46
CA MET A 84 3.76 -16.41 4.66
C MET A 84 3.57 -15.66 3.36
N LEU A 85 4.64 -15.44 2.59
CA LEU A 85 4.62 -14.74 1.31
C LEU A 85 3.71 -15.43 0.28
N ARG A 86 3.76 -16.76 0.19
CA ARG A 86 2.89 -17.53 -0.73
C ARG A 86 1.42 -17.42 -0.37
N VAL A 87 1.10 -17.53 0.93
CA VAL A 87 -0.28 -17.43 1.40
C VAL A 87 -0.84 -16.02 1.21
N THR A 88 -0.09 -15.00 1.59
CA THR A 88 -0.52 -13.60 1.45
C THR A 88 -0.73 -13.20 0.01
N ARG A 89 0.20 -13.55 -0.90
CA ARG A 89 0.05 -13.30 -2.34
C ARG A 89 -1.21 -13.96 -2.92
N ARG A 90 -1.52 -15.18 -2.49
CA ARG A 90 -2.73 -15.86 -2.96
C ARG A 90 -4.01 -15.21 -2.42
N ALA A 91 -4.01 -14.83 -1.14
CA ALA A 91 -5.16 -14.16 -0.51
C ALA A 91 -5.40 -12.74 -1.08
N ASP A 92 -4.33 -12.05 -1.46
CA ASP A 92 -4.38 -10.68 -2.02
C ASP A 92 -5.12 -10.62 -3.37
N LEU A 93 -5.14 -11.73 -4.13
CA LEU A 93 -5.91 -11.81 -5.38
C LEU A 93 -7.43 -11.71 -5.16
N GLU A 94 -7.90 -12.01 -3.97
CA GLU A 94 -9.32 -12.01 -3.58
C GLU A 94 -9.66 -10.82 -2.65
N TRP A 95 -8.72 -9.87 -2.47
CA TRP A 95 -8.93 -8.75 -1.58
C TRP A 95 -9.75 -7.62 -2.24
N ASP A 96 -10.83 -7.21 -1.57
CA ASP A 96 -11.77 -6.18 -2.07
C ASP A 96 -11.34 -4.73 -1.78
N GLY A 97 -10.20 -4.55 -1.12
CA GLY A 97 -9.65 -3.26 -0.80
C GLY A 97 -10.09 -2.62 0.50
N LEU A 98 -9.48 -1.47 0.78
CA LEU A 98 -9.81 -0.67 1.94
C LEU A 98 -11.14 0.04 1.72
N THR A 99 -11.94 0.17 2.78
CA THR A 99 -13.12 1.03 2.77
C THR A 99 -12.65 2.48 2.57
N LYS A 100 -13.23 3.17 1.59
CA LYS A 100 -12.85 4.55 1.26
C LYS A 100 -13.04 5.46 2.48
N PRO A 101 -12.03 6.23 2.90
CA PRO A 101 -12.14 7.14 4.04
C PRO A 101 -13.24 8.19 3.80
N THR A 102 -13.99 8.53 4.84
CA THR A 102 -15.13 9.48 4.77
C THR A 102 -14.78 10.87 5.31
N ASP A 103 -13.48 11.17 5.52
CA ASP A 103 -13.04 12.47 6.05
C ASP A 103 -13.40 13.60 5.07
N ALA A 104 -14.25 14.52 5.50
CA ALA A 104 -14.71 15.66 4.71
C ALA A 104 -13.56 16.59 4.27
N LYS A 105 -12.51 16.72 5.10
CA LYS A 105 -11.34 17.55 4.77
C LYS A 105 -10.53 17.05 3.57
N LEU A 106 -10.71 15.80 3.18
CA LEU A 106 -10.00 15.15 2.09
C LEU A 106 -10.88 14.92 0.84
N LEU A 107 -12.07 15.53 0.76
CA LEU A 107 -13.02 15.29 -0.34
C LEU A 107 -12.41 15.52 -1.72
N LEU A 108 -11.72 16.65 -1.93
CA LEU A 108 -11.09 16.95 -3.22
C LEU A 108 -9.96 15.96 -3.54
N THR A 109 -9.04 15.74 -2.60
CA THR A 109 -7.96 14.76 -2.77
C THR A 109 -8.52 13.36 -3.07
N ARG A 110 -9.63 12.98 -2.44
CA ARG A 110 -10.30 11.71 -2.70
C ARG A 110 -10.90 11.64 -4.10
N ALA A 111 -11.53 12.71 -4.55
CA ALA A 111 -12.09 12.77 -5.91
C ALA A 111 -10.99 12.64 -6.97
N VAL A 112 -9.88 13.33 -6.78
CA VAL A 112 -8.72 13.24 -7.69
C VAL A 112 -8.04 11.87 -7.62
N ALA A 113 -7.91 11.27 -6.43
CA ALA A 113 -7.40 9.92 -6.27
C ALA A 113 -8.28 8.90 -7.03
N ASN A 114 -9.62 9.00 -6.89
CA ASN A 114 -10.55 8.16 -7.64
C ASN A 114 -10.40 8.33 -9.16
N ALA A 115 -10.36 9.58 -9.63
CA ALA A 115 -10.17 9.86 -11.06
C ALA A 115 -8.82 9.31 -11.57
N GLY A 116 -7.74 9.47 -10.79
CA GLY A 116 -6.42 8.97 -11.16
C GLY A 116 -6.34 7.44 -11.21
N VAL A 117 -6.97 6.75 -10.27
CA VAL A 117 -7.05 5.27 -10.30
C VAL A 117 -7.89 4.82 -11.50
N THR A 118 -9.06 5.42 -11.74
CA THR A 118 -9.89 5.11 -12.90
C THR A 118 -9.13 5.34 -14.21
N LEU A 119 -8.40 6.45 -14.31
CA LEU A 119 -7.55 6.75 -15.47
C LEU A 119 -6.49 5.65 -15.66
N ALA A 120 -5.81 5.25 -14.59
CA ALA A 120 -4.76 4.24 -14.65
C ALA A 120 -5.31 2.87 -15.08
N GLU A 121 -6.45 2.44 -14.54
CA GLU A 121 -7.10 1.19 -14.88
C GLU A 121 -7.60 1.19 -16.35
N THR A 122 -8.25 2.28 -16.76
CA THR A 122 -8.79 2.40 -18.13
C THR A 122 -7.68 2.49 -19.18
N SER A 123 -6.57 3.16 -18.87
CA SER A 123 -5.41 3.26 -19.77
C SER A 123 -4.49 2.04 -19.71
N SER A 124 -4.79 1.04 -18.88
CA SER A 124 -3.90 -0.09 -18.62
C SER A 124 -2.49 0.36 -18.25
N SER A 125 -2.40 1.29 -17.30
CA SER A 125 -1.12 1.84 -16.83
C SER A 125 -0.34 0.82 -16.02
N ASP A 126 0.98 0.89 -16.12
CA ASP A 126 1.92 -0.01 -15.45
C ASP A 126 2.21 0.42 -14.02
N ARG A 127 2.00 1.74 -13.70
CA ARG A 127 2.26 2.30 -12.38
C ARG A 127 1.45 3.57 -12.12
N ILE A 128 1.13 3.78 -10.84
CA ILE A 128 0.55 5.05 -10.35
C ILE A 128 1.60 5.72 -9.47
N LEU A 129 1.96 6.97 -9.79
CA LEU A 129 2.77 7.82 -8.92
C LEU A 129 1.86 8.78 -8.16
N VAL A 130 2.10 8.97 -6.88
CA VAL A 130 1.31 9.89 -6.07
C VAL A 130 2.20 10.78 -5.21
N ALA A 131 2.18 12.10 -5.49
CA ALA A 131 2.86 13.08 -4.63
C ALA A 131 2.14 13.21 -3.29
N THR A 132 2.90 13.11 -2.20
CA THR A 132 2.32 13.19 -0.87
C THR A 132 3.27 13.80 0.15
N LYS A 133 2.84 14.84 0.84
CA LYS A 133 3.62 15.49 1.91
C LYS A 133 3.47 14.78 3.25
N HIS A 134 2.30 14.22 3.53
CA HIS A 134 1.95 13.60 4.81
C HIS A 134 1.45 12.15 4.70
N GLY A 135 1.44 11.57 3.49
CA GLY A 135 0.95 10.22 3.23
C GLY A 135 -0.55 10.12 2.92
N ASN A 136 -1.33 11.21 3.04
CA ASN A 136 -2.79 11.15 2.86
C ASN A 136 -3.21 10.79 1.44
N ALA A 137 -2.59 11.38 0.41
CA ALA A 137 -2.91 11.07 -0.97
C ALA A 137 -2.59 9.60 -1.31
N ALA A 138 -1.41 9.10 -0.89
CA ALA A 138 -1.03 7.70 -1.07
C ALA A 138 -2.04 6.75 -0.40
N ARG A 139 -2.47 7.07 0.84
CA ARG A 139 -3.50 6.31 1.55
C ARG A 139 -4.83 6.26 0.80
N LEU A 140 -5.25 7.38 0.22
CA LEU A 140 -6.50 7.46 -0.53
C LEU A 140 -6.43 6.66 -1.84
N VAL A 141 -5.29 6.69 -2.54
CA VAL A 141 -5.07 5.89 -3.75
C VAL A 141 -5.03 4.39 -3.40
N ALA A 142 -4.26 4.00 -2.37
CA ALA A 142 -4.19 2.60 -1.92
C ALA A 142 -5.55 2.03 -1.49
N ALA A 143 -6.46 2.88 -0.98
CA ALA A 143 -7.80 2.47 -0.59
C ALA A 143 -8.71 1.98 -1.75
N HIS A 144 -8.29 2.18 -3.00
CA HIS A 144 -9.03 1.72 -4.18
C HIS A 144 -8.74 0.26 -4.56
N SER A 145 -7.80 -0.41 -3.91
CA SER A 145 -7.44 -1.81 -4.20
C SER A 145 -7.03 -2.08 -5.63
N THR A 146 -6.49 -1.09 -6.29
CA THR A 146 -5.97 -1.30 -7.63
C THR A 146 -4.84 -2.33 -7.61
N LYS A 147 -4.75 -3.16 -8.64
CA LYS A 147 -3.64 -4.11 -8.82
C LYS A 147 -2.40 -3.44 -9.43
N ILE A 148 -2.55 -2.19 -9.84
CA ILE A 148 -1.45 -1.39 -10.39
C ILE A 148 -0.54 -0.96 -9.23
N PRO A 149 0.78 -1.20 -9.30
CA PRO A 149 1.73 -0.76 -8.30
C PRO A 149 1.67 0.75 -8.08
N ILE A 150 1.71 1.17 -6.81
CA ILE A 150 1.64 2.59 -6.43
C ILE A 150 3.00 3.02 -5.89
N THR A 151 3.55 4.12 -6.39
CA THR A 151 4.75 4.74 -5.84
C THR A 151 4.41 6.09 -5.22
N ALA A 152 4.58 6.20 -3.92
CA ALA A 152 4.47 7.47 -3.22
C ALA A 152 5.75 8.30 -3.42
N VAL A 153 5.59 9.53 -3.92
CA VAL A 153 6.67 10.49 -4.09
C VAL A 153 6.58 11.52 -2.97
N THR A 154 7.62 11.61 -2.16
CA THR A 154 7.65 12.51 -0.99
C THR A 154 9.05 13.07 -0.78
N ASN A 155 9.15 14.23 -0.15
CA ASN A 155 10.44 14.81 0.29
C ASN A 155 10.79 14.42 1.74
N ASN A 156 9.97 13.62 2.40
CA ASN A 156 10.17 13.26 3.80
C ASN A 156 10.42 11.74 3.94
N PRO A 157 11.64 11.33 4.33
CA PRO A 157 11.97 9.91 4.51
C PRO A 157 11.09 9.19 5.55
N SER A 158 10.59 9.91 6.57
CA SER A 158 9.70 9.34 7.57
C SER A 158 8.32 9.02 6.96
N VAL A 159 7.82 9.91 6.09
CA VAL A 159 6.58 9.67 5.35
C VAL A 159 6.75 8.51 4.37
N ALA A 160 7.89 8.44 3.66
CA ALA A 160 8.21 7.33 2.77
C ALA A 160 8.11 5.98 3.51
N ARG A 161 8.77 5.83 4.65
CA ARG A 161 8.67 4.60 5.47
C ARG A 161 7.25 4.30 5.92
N LYS A 162 6.49 5.31 6.31
CA LYS A 162 5.11 5.16 6.79
C LYS A 162 4.17 4.65 5.71
N VAL A 163 4.25 5.19 4.50
CA VAL A 163 3.34 4.80 3.42
C VAL A 163 3.62 3.41 2.85
N MET A 164 4.83 2.88 3.03
CA MET A 164 5.17 1.50 2.66
C MET A 164 4.42 0.44 3.48
N LEU A 165 3.74 0.82 4.56
CA LEU A 165 2.80 -0.07 5.27
C LEU A 165 1.44 -0.17 4.58
N LEU A 166 1.19 0.62 3.54
CA LEU A 166 -0.05 0.55 2.76
C LEU A 166 0.07 -0.56 1.69
N PRO A 167 -1.03 -1.24 1.36
CA PRO A 167 -1.03 -2.29 0.35
C PRO A 167 -0.61 -1.79 -1.03
N GLY A 168 0.32 -2.49 -1.67
CA GLY A 168 0.77 -2.17 -3.03
C GLY A 168 1.53 -0.86 -3.18
N VAL A 169 1.96 -0.22 -2.07
CA VAL A 169 2.65 1.06 -2.08
C VAL A 169 4.14 0.89 -1.80
N ASP A 170 4.96 1.37 -2.71
CA ASP A 170 6.37 1.67 -2.47
C ASP A 170 6.59 3.20 -2.39
N ALA A 171 7.81 3.65 -2.13
CA ALA A 171 8.09 5.07 -2.00
C ALA A 171 9.44 5.47 -2.63
N VAL A 172 9.45 6.69 -3.14
CA VAL A 172 10.67 7.39 -3.60
C VAL A 172 10.77 8.73 -2.88
N VAL A 173 11.96 9.04 -2.38
CA VAL A 173 12.26 10.33 -1.75
C VAL A 173 12.85 11.25 -2.80
N CYS A 174 12.18 12.38 -3.08
CA CYS A 174 12.63 13.44 -3.96
C CYS A 174 12.71 14.75 -3.19
N GLU A 175 13.84 15.44 -3.23
CA GLU A 175 14.06 16.66 -2.46
C GLU A 175 13.14 17.80 -2.88
N GLU A 176 12.80 17.90 -4.17
CA GLU A 176 11.97 18.97 -4.72
C GLU A 176 10.51 18.53 -4.94
N LEU A 177 9.71 18.45 -3.87
CA LEU A 177 8.29 18.12 -3.98
C LEU A 177 7.41 19.31 -4.43
N GLU A 178 7.93 20.51 -4.47
CA GLU A 178 7.13 21.73 -4.62
C GLU A 178 6.83 22.12 -6.09
N ARG A 179 7.47 21.49 -7.06
CA ARG A 179 7.39 21.88 -8.49
C ARG A 179 6.41 21.04 -9.35
N GLY A 180 5.47 20.35 -8.75
CA GLY A 180 4.36 19.67 -9.48
C GLY A 180 4.83 18.67 -10.55
N SER A 181 4.72 19.03 -11.83
CA SER A 181 5.06 18.15 -12.95
C SER A 181 6.55 17.81 -13.04
N SER A 182 7.44 18.73 -12.72
CA SER A 182 8.90 18.46 -12.73
C SER A 182 9.30 17.41 -11.71
N THR A 183 8.72 17.45 -10.52
CA THR A 183 8.93 16.42 -9.47
C THR A 183 8.48 15.05 -9.95
N MET A 184 7.33 14.97 -10.63
CA MET A 184 6.83 13.70 -11.15
C MET A 184 7.74 13.14 -12.24
N ARG A 185 8.25 13.96 -13.14
CA ARG A 185 9.21 13.55 -14.17
C ARG A 185 10.52 13.05 -13.57
N SER A 186 11.07 13.79 -12.60
CA SER A 186 12.27 13.36 -11.87
C SER A 186 12.05 12.01 -11.15
N ALA A 187 10.88 11.83 -10.53
CA ALA A 187 10.53 10.56 -9.89
C ALA A 187 10.40 9.41 -10.89
N ILE A 188 9.75 9.64 -12.05
CA ILE A 188 9.63 8.64 -13.12
C ILE A 188 11.03 8.21 -13.58
N LYS A 189 11.92 9.17 -13.84
CA LYS A 189 13.31 8.89 -14.24
C LYS A 189 14.05 8.05 -13.20
N THR A 190 13.97 8.42 -11.94
CA THR A 190 14.57 7.65 -10.84
C THR A 190 14.02 6.22 -10.77
N ILE A 191 12.72 6.02 -11.00
CA ILE A 191 12.08 4.70 -10.96
C ILE A 191 12.50 3.87 -12.17
N PHE A 192 12.66 4.51 -13.34
CA PHE A 192 13.18 3.90 -14.56
C PHE A 192 14.64 3.45 -14.37
N GLU A 193 15.52 4.32 -13.87
CA GLU A 193 16.92 4.01 -13.58
C GLU A 193 17.08 2.84 -12.57
N ASN A 194 16.12 2.69 -11.66
CA ASN A 194 16.05 1.57 -10.73
C ASN A 194 15.43 0.28 -11.33
N GLY A 195 15.15 0.24 -12.62
CA GLY A 195 14.62 -0.92 -13.34
C GLY A 195 13.17 -1.29 -12.99
N ARG A 196 12.42 -0.35 -12.39
CA ARG A 196 11.00 -0.57 -12.01
C ARG A 196 10.02 -0.05 -13.05
N LEU A 197 10.48 0.68 -14.04
CA LEU A 197 9.76 1.11 -15.23
C LEU A 197 10.62 0.78 -16.45
N LYS A 198 9.97 0.63 -17.60
CA LYS A 198 10.58 0.35 -18.89
C LYS A 198 10.10 1.37 -19.91
N GLU A 199 10.79 1.42 -21.04
CA GLU A 199 10.32 2.16 -22.21
C GLU A 199 8.89 1.70 -22.58
N ASN A 200 8.07 2.65 -22.99
CA ASN A 200 6.66 2.52 -23.33
C ASN A 200 5.71 2.22 -22.15
N ASP A 201 6.19 2.08 -20.91
CA ASP A 201 5.31 1.97 -19.75
C ASP A 201 4.44 3.23 -19.61
N ARG A 202 3.19 3.02 -19.22
CA ARG A 202 2.23 4.09 -18.93
C ARG A 202 2.19 4.35 -17.45
N VAL A 203 2.28 5.62 -17.07
CA VAL A 203 2.33 6.04 -15.68
C VAL A 203 1.29 7.13 -15.45
N VAL A 204 0.38 6.91 -14.50
CA VAL A 204 -0.51 7.97 -14.04
C VAL A 204 0.10 8.66 -12.83
N ALA A 205 0.36 9.95 -12.95
CA ALA A 205 0.85 10.78 -11.86
C ALA A 205 -0.28 11.60 -11.24
N ILE A 206 -0.42 11.48 -9.92
CA ILE A 206 -1.40 12.19 -9.09
C ILE A 206 -0.64 13.18 -8.21
N SER A 207 -0.91 14.48 -8.39
CA SER A 207 -0.17 15.53 -7.67
C SER A 207 -1.05 16.73 -7.31
N GLY A 208 -0.52 17.62 -6.46
CA GLY A 208 -1.09 18.94 -6.21
C GLY A 208 -0.57 19.96 -7.23
N SER A 209 -1.33 21.03 -7.45
CA SER A 209 -0.84 22.18 -8.21
C SER A 209 0.14 23.00 -7.37
N PRO A 210 1.24 23.51 -7.94
CA PRO A 210 2.15 24.42 -7.23
C PRO A 210 1.47 25.70 -6.73
N LYS A 211 0.36 26.10 -7.35
CA LYS A 211 -0.43 27.30 -7.02
C LYS A 211 -1.60 27.01 -6.06
N ALA A 212 -1.90 25.72 -5.75
CA ALA A 212 -2.96 25.37 -4.81
C ALA A 212 -2.47 25.45 -3.37
N MET A 213 -3.44 25.50 -2.41
CA MET A 213 -3.12 25.41 -0.98
C MET A 213 -2.27 24.16 -0.72
N SER A 214 -1.19 24.32 0.04
CA SER A 214 -0.28 23.22 0.41
C SER A 214 -1.05 22.02 0.94
N GLY A 215 -0.78 20.84 0.37
CA GLY A 215 -1.38 19.58 0.80
C GLY A 215 -2.67 19.17 0.09
N VAL A 216 -3.14 19.92 -0.92
CA VAL A 216 -4.30 19.56 -1.74
C VAL A 216 -3.85 18.90 -3.04
N THR A 217 -4.29 17.68 -3.28
CA THR A 217 -4.10 16.97 -4.55
C THR A 217 -5.19 17.43 -5.52
N SER A 218 -4.79 17.87 -6.73
CA SER A 218 -5.71 18.53 -7.68
C SER A 218 -5.57 18.06 -9.11
N THR A 219 -4.58 17.24 -9.44
CA THR A 219 -4.31 16.80 -10.82
C THR A 219 -4.04 15.30 -10.90
N ALA A 220 -4.52 14.69 -11.97
CA ALA A 220 -4.12 13.37 -12.43
C ALA A 220 -3.71 13.48 -13.90
N ARG A 221 -2.53 12.96 -14.27
CA ARG A 221 -1.99 13.04 -15.63
C ARG A 221 -1.40 11.71 -16.05
N LEU A 222 -1.66 11.30 -17.29
CA LEU A 222 -1.06 10.14 -17.92
C LEU A 222 0.25 10.55 -18.62
N TYR A 223 1.30 9.77 -18.41
CA TYR A 223 2.59 9.86 -19.05
C TYR A 223 2.94 8.55 -19.74
N ARG A 224 3.74 8.61 -20.79
CA ARG A 224 4.40 7.48 -21.40
C ARG A 224 5.91 7.63 -21.22
N VAL A 225 6.57 6.56 -20.78
CA VAL A 225 8.02 6.52 -20.54
C VAL A 225 8.76 6.35 -21.86
N THR A 226 9.76 7.18 -22.11
CA THR A 226 10.64 7.11 -23.29
C THR A 226 11.87 6.27 -23.03
N GLU A 227 12.67 5.99 -24.07
CA GLU A 227 13.87 5.15 -24.01
C GLU A 227 14.91 5.64 -22.98
N ASP A 228 15.03 6.94 -22.78
CA ASP A 228 15.93 7.58 -21.81
C ASP A 228 15.33 7.75 -20.40
N GLY A 229 14.11 7.23 -20.17
CA GLY A 229 13.38 7.37 -18.91
C GLY A 229 12.75 8.74 -18.71
N SER A 230 12.76 9.61 -19.72
CA SER A 230 11.94 10.82 -19.75
C SER A 230 10.47 10.47 -20.05
N VAL A 231 9.61 11.46 -20.20
CA VAL A 231 8.19 11.21 -20.48
C VAL A 231 7.68 12.05 -21.64
N ASP A 232 6.91 11.40 -22.52
CA ASP A 232 6.11 12.09 -23.53
C ASP A 232 4.87 12.70 -22.86
N GLY A 233 4.54 13.92 -23.21
CA GLY A 233 3.29 14.53 -22.79
C GLY A 233 3.39 15.93 -22.19
N ASP A 234 4.25 16.77 -22.77
CA ASP A 234 4.19 18.22 -22.60
C ASP A 234 4.43 18.93 -23.94
N GLU A 235 3.37 19.11 -24.64
CA GLU A 235 3.14 20.27 -25.50
C GLU A 235 1.88 20.99 -25.02
#